data_3beb59bcaf72aaea237e370ce22e43c3
#
_entry.id   3beb59bcaf72aaea237e370ce22e43c3
#
_cell.length_a   1.000
_cell.length_b   1.000
_cell.length_c   1.000
_cell.angle_alpha   90.00
_cell.angle_beta   90.00
_cell.angle_gamma   90.00
#
_symmetry.space_group_name_H-M   'P 1'
#
loop_
_entity.id
_entity.type
_entity.pdbx_description
1 polymer ?
#
loop_
_entity_poly.entity_id
_entity_poly.type
_entity_poly.pdbx_seq_one_letter_code
_entity_poly.pdbx_strand_id
1 'polypeptide(L)'
;LEKYGAKLKYILNTHAHFDHVMGEKEAQERTGLPVYVHEDDKILLENLKRQAAFFGIGEAEAPENIKTFDENTVFTLGNQEIKVIHTPGHTPGSVCFLFGDALISGDTLFYGSIGRTDFEGGSFAQISDSIQNKLFKLDENITVYPGHDAQTTIGYEKKYNSPFGKNN
;
A
#
# COMPACT_ATOMS: atom_id res chain seq x y z
N LEU A 1 15.03 10.05 10.83
CA LEU A 1 15.46 8.84 11.55
C LEU A 1 16.59 9.15 12.52
N GLU A 2 17.66 9.82 12.10
CA GLU A 2 18.82 10.18 12.95
C GLU A 2 18.41 10.93 14.23
N LYS A 3 17.46 11.86 14.13
CA LYS A 3 16.92 12.62 15.28
C LYS A 3 16.38 11.71 16.40
N TYR A 4 15.94 10.51 16.07
CA TYR A 4 15.35 9.54 17.01
C TYR A 4 16.27 8.34 17.29
N GLY A 5 17.51 8.32 16.75
CA GLY A 5 18.39 7.15 16.83
C GLY A 5 17.83 5.90 16.17
N ALA A 6 16.83 6.05 15.30
CA ALA A 6 16.16 4.94 14.62
C ALA A 6 16.91 4.57 13.34
N LYS A 7 16.94 3.26 13.07
CA LYS A 7 17.47 2.71 11.82
C LYS A 7 16.34 2.22 10.95
N LEU A 8 16.40 2.56 9.65
CA LEU A 8 15.49 1.99 8.67
C LEU A 8 15.77 0.48 8.55
N LYS A 9 14.71 -0.33 8.53
CA LYS A 9 14.82 -1.78 8.40
C LYS A 9 14.30 -2.28 7.06
N TYR A 10 13.24 -1.68 6.56
CA TYR A 10 12.58 -2.06 5.31
C TYR A 10 12.19 -0.83 4.50
N ILE A 11 12.10 -1.01 3.18
CA ILE A 11 11.36 -0.16 2.24
C ILE A 11 10.26 -1.07 1.69
N LEU A 12 9.01 -0.87 2.15
CA LEU A 12 7.86 -1.71 1.83
C LEU A 12 6.84 -0.92 1.02
N ASN A 13 6.42 -1.47 -0.12
CA ASN A 13 5.39 -0.89 -0.96
C ASN A 13 4.02 -1.48 -0.67
N THR A 14 3.04 -0.62 -0.48
CA THR A 14 1.63 -1.03 -0.50
C THR A 14 1.19 -1.42 -1.92
N HIS A 15 1.73 -0.76 -2.94
CA HIS A 15 1.52 -1.03 -4.36
C HIS A 15 2.58 -0.25 -5.18
N ALA A 16 2.64 -0.48 -6.49
CA ALA A 16 3.72 0.06 -7.31
C ALA A 16 3.29 1.14 -8.34
N HIS A 17 2.32 1.99 -8.00
CA HIS A 17 2.08 3.20 -8.79
C HIS A 17 3.19 4.24 -8.56
N PHE A 18 3.44 5.03 -9.61
CA PHE A 18 4.59 5.94 -9.68
C PHE A 18 4.68 6.93 -8.51
N ASP A 19 3.58 7.47 -8.05
CA ASP A 19 3.50 8.45 -6.97
C ASP A 19 3.84 7.88 -5.58
N HIS A 20 3.83 6.55 -5.44
CA HIS A 20 4.26 5.84 -4.23
C HIS A 20 5.73 5.40 -4.27
N VAL A 21 6.29 5.22 -5.49
CA VAL A 21 7.60 4.56 -5.64
C VAL A 21 8.70 5.43 -6.26
N MET A 22 8.41 6.66 -6.73
CA MET A 22 9.39 7.54 -7.38
C MET A 22 10.65 7.83 -6.53
N GLY A 23 10.52 7.87 -5.21
CA GLY A 23 11.63 8.16 -4.30
C GLY A 23 12.46 6.95 -3.90
N GLU A 24 12.11 5.75 -4.36
CA GLU A 24 12.70 4.51 -3.85
C GLU A 24 14.13 4.27 -4.30
N LYS A 25 14.48 4.64 -5.53
CA LYS A 25 15.85 4.54 -6.00
C LYS A 25 16.79 5.36 -5.10
N GLU A 26 16.45 6.62 -4.82
CA GLU A 26 17.22 7.45 -3.89
C GLU A 26 17.26 6.86 -2.48
N ALA A 27 16.12 6.37 -1.97
CA ALA A 27 16.07 5.74 -0.66
C ALA A 27 16.95 4.49 -0.59
N GLN A 28 16.97 3.68 -1.65
CA GLN A 28 17.83 2.50 -1.77
C GLN A 28 19.30 2.86 -1.82
N GLU A 29 19.70 3.85 -2.63
CA GLU A 29 21.09 4.32 -2.72
C GLU A 29 21.60 4.85 -1.39
N ARG A 30 20.78 5.60 -0.64
CA ARG A 30 21.13 6.16 0.66
C ARG A 30 21.20 5.16 1.79
N THR A 31 20.46 4.05 1.71
CA THR A 31 20.31 3.11 2.82
C THR A 31 20.95 1.75 2.56
N GLY A 32 21.16 1.39 1.28
CA GLY A 32 21.60 0.06 0.86
C GLY A 32 20.54 -1.04 1.04
N LEU A 33 19.29 -0.67 1.43
CA LEU A 33 18.22 -1.62 1.67
C LEU A 33 17.53 -2.03 0.36
N PRO A 34 17.07 -3.28 0.24
CA PRO A 34 16.21 -3.67 -0.87
C PRO A 34 14.83 -3.00 -0.75
N VAL A 35 14.20 -2.78 -1.91
CA VAL A 35 12.81 -2.40 -2.01
C VAL A 35 11.95 -3.65 -2.10
N TYR A 36 10.88 -3.71 -1.30
CA TYR A 36 9.96 -4.84 -1.30
C TYR A 36 8.65 -4.46 -1.97
N VAL A 37 8.18 -5.29 -2.90
CA VAL A 37 6.90 -5.13 -3.60
C VAL A 37 6.18 -6.48 -3.65
N HIS A 38 4.84 -6.48 -3.62
CA HIS A 38 4.08 -7.72 -3.85
C HIS A 38 4.43 -8.29 -5.24
N GLU A 39 4.50 -9.61 -5.36
CA GLU A 39 4.93 -10.26 -6.60
C GLU A 39 4.09 -9.86 -7.82
N ASP A 40 2.77 -9.65 -7.64
CA ASP A 40 1.85 -9.23 -8.70
C ASP A 40 2.05 -7.77 -9.16
N ASP A 41 2.72 -6.93 -8.37
CA ASP A 41 3.04 -5.54 -8.73
C ASP A 41 4.49 -5.35 -9.19
N LYS A 42 5.29 -6.39 -9.20
CA LYS A 42 6.69 -6.30 -9.64
C LYS A 42 6.83 -5.67 -11.02
N ILE A 43 6.00 -6.09 -11.96
CA ILE A 43 6.02 -5.57 -13.34
C ILE A 43 5.67 -4.07 -13.41
N LEU A 44 4.79 -3.58 -12.53
CA LEU A 44 4.48 -2.15 -12.44
C LEU A 44 5.71 -1.37 -11.97
N LEU A 45 6.41 -1.86 -10.95
CA LEU A 45 7.63 -1.22 -10.45
C LEU A 45 8.75 -1.21 -11.51
N GLU A 46 8.97 -2.31 -12.21
CA GLU A 46 9.95 -2.40 -13.30
C GLU A 46 9.61 -1.45 -14.47
N ASN A 47 8.33 -1.15 -14.68
CA ASN A 47 7.84 -0.24 -15.71
C ASN A 47 7.64 1.21 -15.21
N LEU A 48 8.23 1.61 -14.10
CA LEU A 48 8.06 2.95 -13.49
C LEU A 48 8.32 4.09 -14.49
N LYS A 49 9.34 3.97 -15.33
CA LYS A 49 9.62 4.97 -16.39
C LYS A 49 8.46 5.16 -17.36
N ARG A 50 7.77 4.07 -17.74
CA ARG A 50 6.59 4.13 -18.62
C ARG A 50 5.41 4.78 -17.92
N GLN A 51 5.20 4.48 -16.62
CA GLN A 51 4.16 5.11 -15.82
C GLN A 51 4.41 6.63 -15.74
N ALA A 52 5.60 7.07 -15.34
CA ALA A 52 5.96 8.47 -15.22
C ALA A 52 5.77 9.22 -16.55
N ALA A 53 6.16 8.62 -17.67
CA ALA A 53 5.96 9.21 -19.01
C ALA A 53 4.47 9.36 -19.37
N PHE A 54 3.63 8.40 -19.01
CA PHE A 54 2.18 8.47 -19.26
C PHE A 54 1.53 9.64 -18.51
N PHE A 55 1.99 9.93 -17.29
CA PHE A 55 1.49 11.05 -16.48
C PHE A 55 2.21 12.39 -16.74
N GLY A 56 3.17 12.42 -17.69
CA GLY A 56 3.93 13.64 -17.97
C GLY A 56 4.87 14.07 -16.84
N ILE A 57 5.22 13.16 -15.98
CA ILE A 57 6.11 13.38 -14.82
C ILE A 57 7.51 12.94 -15.23
N GLY A 58 8.37 13.83 -15.55
CA GLY A 58 9.79 13.69 -15.82
C GLY A 58 10.42 12.29 -15.88
N GLU A 59 11.70 12.19 -15.61
CA GLU A 59 12.39 10.89 -15.56
C GLU A 59 12.18 10.23 -14.17
N ALA A 60 11.67 8.99 -14.17
CA ALA A 60 11.61 8.13 -12.99
C ALA A 60 12.35 6.83 -13.31
N GLU A 61 13.15 6.37 -12.38
CA GLU A 61 13.92 5.14 -12.52
C GLU A 61 13.53 4.16 -11.40
N ALA A 62 13.30 2.91 -11.79
CA ALA A 62 13.04 1.84 -10.84
C ALA A 62 14.28 1.56 -9.97
N PRO A 63 14.10 1.14 -8.71
CA PRO A 63 15.19 0.67 -7.88
C PRO A 63 15.82 -0.59 -8.48
N GLU A 64 17.12 -0.83 -8.21
CA GLU A 64 17.84 -1.97 -8.78
C GLU A 64 17.64 -3.27 -7.98
N ASN A 65 17.64 -3.18 -6.65
CA ASN A 65 17.51 -4.32 -5.74
C ASN A 65 16.07 -4.47 -5.27
N ILE A 66 15.24 -5.09 -6.11
CA ILE A 66 13.83 -5.36 -5.83
C ILE A 66 13.70 -6.78 -5.27
N LYS A 67 12.96 -6.93 -4.16
CA LYS A 67 12.54 -8.22 -3.61
C LYS A 67 11.03 -8.32 -3.65
N THR A 68 10.52 -9.47 -4.02
CA THR A 68 9.08 -9.74 -3.97
C THR A 68 8.68 -10.39 -2.67
N PHE A 69 7.42 -10.19 -2.30
CA PHE A 69 6.74 -10.88 -1.21
C PHE A 69 5.31 -11.25 -1.61
N ASP A 70 4.71 -12.13 -0.82
CA ASP A 70 3.30 -12.53 -0.87
C ASP A 70 2.64 -12.35 0.52
N GLU A 71 1.36 -12.71 0.64
CA GLU A 71 0.62 -12.63 1.90
C GLU A 71 1.11 -13.59 3.00
N ASN A 72 1.96 -14.57 2.66
CA ASN A 72 2.56 -15.49 3.62
C ASN A 72 3.90 -14.97 4.16
N THR A 73 4.43 -13.90 3.58
CA THR A 73 5.69 -13.31 4.00
C THR A 73 5.52 -12.57 5.32
N VAL A 74 6.39 -12.88 6.29
CA VAL A 74 6.38 -12.25 7.60
C VAL A 74 7.46 -11.18 7.69
N PHE A 75 7.06 -9.94 7.92
CA PHE A 75 7.96 -8.85 8.28
C PHE A 75 7.88 -8.61 9.79
N THR A 76 9.00 -8.20 10.40
CA THR A 76 9.04 -7.91 11.83
C THR A 76 9.74 -6.58 12.10
N LEU A 77 9.21 -5.79 13.04
CA LEU A 77 9.83 -4.56 13.52
C LEU A 77 9.96 -4.62 15.05
N GLY A 78 11.20 -4.73 15.55
CA GLY A 78 11.43 -5.09 16.94
C GLY A 78 10.87 -6.49 17.22
N ASN A 79 10.01 -6.60 18.24
CA ASN A 79 9.34 -7.83 18.64
C ASN A 79 7.93 -7.98 18.07
N GLN A 80 7.51 -7.08 17.17
CA GLN A 80 6.18 -7.07 16.60
C GLN A 80 6.21 -7.52 15.14
N GLU A 81 5.16 -8.24 14.75
CA GLU A 81 4.93 -8.64 13.36
C GLU A 81 4.22 -7.51 12.59
N ILE A 82 4.63 -7.30 11.34
CA ILE A 82 3.90 -6.52 10.36
C ILE A 82 3.14 -7.54 9.50
N LYS A 83 1.84 -7.61 9.68
CA LYS A 83 0.99 -8.52 8.92
C LYS A 83 0.73 -7.94 7.53
N VAL A 84 0.97 -8.73 6.50
CA VAL A 84 0.60 -8.43 5.12
C VAL A 84 -0.84 -8.88 4.89
N ILE A 85 -1.67 -8.00 4.38
CA ILE A 85 -3.04 -8.29 3.95
C ILE A 85 -3.13 -7.97 2.47
N HIS A 86 -3.16 -8.98 1.60
CA HIS A 86 -3.33 -8.79 0.16
C HIS A 86 -4.73 -8.25 -0.13
N THR A 87 -4.78 -7.07 -0.76
CA THR A 87 -6.01 -6.30 -1.03
C THR A 87 -6.07 -5.86 -2.50
N PRO A 88 -6.11 -6.82 -3.45
CA PRO A 88 -6.11 -6.49 -4.88
C PRO A 88 -7.33 -5.66 -5.26
N GLY A 89 -7.18 -4.88 -6.34
CA GLY A 89 -8.27 -4.16 -6.97
C GLY A 89 -7.94 -2.72 -7.36
N HIS A 90 -7.09 -1.99 -6.61
CA HIS A 90 -6.46 -0.77 -7.09
C HIS A 90 -5.32 -1.12 -8.06
N THR A 91 -4.42 -2.01 -7.62
CA THR A 91 -3.51 -2.79 -8.46
C THR A 91 -3.67 -4.27 -8.14
N PRO A 92 -3.15 -5.19 -8.99
CA PRO A 92 -3.17 -6.62 -8.68
C PRO A 92 -2.39 -6.98 -7.40
N GLY A 93 -1.28 -6.30 -7.15
CA GLY A 93 -0.41 -6.52 -6.00
C GLY A 93 -0.63 -5.57 -4.82
N SER A 94 -1.74 -4.83 -4.79
CA SER A 94 -2.07 -3.96 -3.65
C SER A 94 -2.14 -4.75 -2.36
N VAL A 95 -1.48 -4.22 -1.30
CA VAL A 95 -1.51 -4.78 0.05
C VAL A 95 -1.76 -3.69 1.09
N CYS A 96 -2.30 -4.09 2.23
CA CYS A 96 -2.28 -3.31 3.45
C CYS A 96 -1.29 -3.93 4.44
N PHE A 97 -0.60 -3.09 5.23
CA PHE A 97 0.26 -3.53 6.31
C PHE A 97 -0.39 -3.22 7.66
N LEU A 98 -0.67 -4.27 8.43
CA LEU A 98 -1.21 -4.13 9.79
C LEU A 98 -0.09 -4.30 10.81
N PHE A 99 0.08 -3.29 11.67
CA PHE A 99 1.06 -3.23 12.73
C PHE A 99 0.41 -2.72 14.02
N GLY A 100 0.19 -3.61 14.97
CA GLY A 100 -0.56 -3.27 16.18
C GLY A 100 -2.00 -2.81 15.85
N ASP A 101 -2.31 -1.56 16.20
CA ASP A 101 -3.58 -0.88 15.92
C ASP A 101 -3.53 0.08 14.72
N ALA A 102 -2.46 0.04 13.95
CA ALA A 102 -2.26 0.85 12.76
C ALA A 102 -2.33 0.00 11.48
N LEU A 103 -3.17 0.42 10.53
CA LEU A 103 -3.28 -0.15 9.19
C LEU A 103 -2.78 0.86 8.16
N ILE A 104 -1.67 0.57 7.49
CA ILE A 104 -1.22 1.33 6.32
C ILE A 104 -1.95 0.74 5.12
N SER A 105 -2.94 1.45 4.58
CA SER A 105 -3.85 0.91 3.56
C SER A 105 -3.44 1.21 2.13
N GLY A 106 -2.40 2.03 1.91
CA GLY A 106 -2.09 2.50 0.56
C GLY A 106 -3.34 3.04 -0.11
N ASP A 107 -3.56 2.64 -1.35
CA ASP A 107 -4.69 3.08 -2.15
C ASP A 107 -5.83 2.05 -2.19
N THR A 108 -6.03 1.33 -1.09
CA THR A 108 -7.18 0.41 -0.95
C THR A 108 -8.35 1.11 -0.28
N LEU A 109 -8.17 1.68 0.92
CA LEU A 109 -9.24 2.28 1.72
C LEU A 109 -8.85 3.69 2.13
N PHE A 110 -9.69 4.68 1.77
CA PHE A 110 -9.51 6.10 2.09
C PHE A 110 -10.59 6.58 3.07
N TYR A 111 -10.42 7.80 3.58
CA TYR A 111 -11.46 8.47 4.35
C TYR A 111 -12.72 8.69 3.51
N GLY A 112 -13.79 7.95 3.81
CA GLY A 112 -15.08 8.02 3.12
C GLY A 112 -15.05 7.55 1.66
N SER A 113 -13.95 6.95 1.18
CA SER A 113 -13.76 6.58 -0.22
C SER A 113 -12.85 5.35 -0.36
N ILE A 114 -12.54 4.99 -1.61
CA ILE A 114 -11.64 3.88 -1.96
C ILE A 114 -10.72 4.28 -3.10
N GLY A 115 -9.65 3.53 -3.31
CA GLY A 115 -8.77 3.67 -4.44
C GLY A 115 -9.51 3.47 -5.77
N ARG A 116 -9.07 4.18 -6.81
CA ARG A 116 -9.60 4.03 -8.16
C ARG A 116 -9.28 2.66 -8.73
N THR A 117 -10.13 2.19 -9.64
CA THR A 117 -10.04 0.83 -10.21
C THR A 117 -10.07 0.82 -11.74
N ASP A 118 -9.87 1.97 -12.37
CA ASP A 118 -9.98 2.18 -13.82
C ASP A 118 -8.63 2.17 -14.55
N PHE A 119 -7.51 2.00 -13.83
CA PHE A 119 -6.21 1.77 -14.43
C PHE A 119 -6.01 0.30 -14.83
N GLU A 120 -5.01 0.05 -15.67
CA GLU A 120 -4.61 -1.31 -16.07
C GLU A 120 -4.35 -2.20 -14.85
N GLY A 121 -5.03 -3.33 -14.79
CA GLY A 121 -4.98 -4.25 -13.63
C GLY A 121 -5.96 -3.91 -12.51
N GLY A 122 -6.66 -2.76 -12.56
CA GLY A 122 -7.67 -2.36 -11.59
C GLY A 122 -8.98 -3.15 -11.72
N SER A 123 -9.67 -3.39 -10.61
CA SER A 123 -10.93 -4.14 -10.55
C SER A 123 -11.79 -3.71 -9.36
N PHE A 124 -12.94 -3.10 -9.63
CA PHE A 124 -13.88 -2.73 -8.58
C PHE A 124 -14.40 -3.95 -7.80
N ALA A 125 -14.59 -5.07 -8.46
CA ALA A 125 -15.04 -6.30 -7.79
C ALA A 125 -14.00 -6.80 -6.78
N GLN A 126 -12.72 -6.76 -7.14
CA GLN A 126 -11.63 -7.19 -6.25
C GLN A 126 -11.43 -6.22 -5.08
N ILE A 127 -11.41 -4.90 -5.31
CA ILE A 127 -11.24 -3.95 -4.20
C ILE A 127 -12.44 -4.01 -3.25
N SER A 128 -13.65 -4.21 -3.78
CA SER A 128 -14.86 -4.40 -2.99
C SER A 128 -14.76 -5.64 -2.09
N ASP A 129 -14.31 -6.78 -2.63
CA ASP A 129 -14.07 -8.01 -1.86
C ASP A 129 -12.99 -7.79 -0.80
N SER A 130 -11.87 -7.18 -1.19
CA SER A 130 -10.75 -6.86 -0.30
C SER A 130 -11.20 -6.03 0.91
N ILE A 131 -11.99 -5.00 0.68
CA ILE A 131 -12.47 -4.12 1.76
C ILE A 131 -13.52 -4.83 2.62
N GLN A 132 -14.57 -5.40 2.02
CA GLN A 132 -15.69 -5.96 2.78
C GLN A 132 -15.36 -7.27 3.49
N ASN A 133 -14.56 -8.13 2.85
CA ASN A 133 -14.28 -9.48 3.35
C ASN A 133 -12.94 -9.61 4.09
N LYS A 134 -12.04 -8.63 3.97
CA LYS A 134 -10.77 -8.62 4.71
C LYS A 134 -10.69 -7.42 5.67
N LEU A 135 -10.72 -6.17 5.19
CA LEU A 135 -10.49 -5.01 6.05
C LEU A 135 -11.64 -4.77 7.04
N PHE A 136 -12.90 -4.89 6.61
CA PHE A 136 -14.05 -4.71 7.51
C PHE A 136 -14.27 -5.87 8.49
N LYS A 137 -13.43 -6.91 8.48
CA LYS A 137 -13.37 -7.96 9.52
C LYS A 137 -12.38 -7.63 10.63
N LEU A 138 -11.55 -6.62 10.45
CA LEU A 138 -10.62 -6.14 11.47
C LEU A 138 -11.36 -5.42 12.60
N ASP A 139 -10.66 -5.20 13.72
CA ASP A 139 -11.19 -4.42 14.86
C ASP A 139 -11.52 -2.99 14.42
N GLU A 140 -12.67 -2.50 14.88
CA GLU A 140 -13.20 -1.19 14.51
C GLU A 140 -12.36 -0.01 15.01
N ASN A 141 -11.55 -0.23 16.04
CA ASN A 141 -10.65 0.79 16.61
C ASN A 141 -9.33 0.92 15.84
N ILE A 142 -9.03 0.05 14.89
CA ILE A 142 -7.82 0.15 14.09
C ILE A 142 -7.84 1.47 13.31
N THR A 143 -6.77 2.25 13.49
CA THR A 143 -6.53 3.49 12.74
C THR A 143 -6.01 3.15 11.35
N VAL A 144 -6.63 3.72 10.33
CA VAL A 144 -6.24 3.56 8.91
C VAL A 144 -5.44 4.77 8.46
N TYR A 145 -4.26 4.51 7.93
CA TYR A 145 -3.36 5.50 7.32
C TYR A 145 -3.32 5.24 5.82
N PRO A 146 -4.10 5.98 5.02
CA PRO A 146 -4.15 5.80 3.58
C PRO A 146 -2.95 6.42 2.87
N GLY A 147 -2.77 6.07 1.58
CA GLY A 147 -1.77 6.70 0.72
C GLY A 147 -2.10 8.16 0.42
N HIS A 148 -3.37 8.48 0.34
CA HIS A 148 -3.92 9.83 0.13
C HIS A 148 -4.99 10.15 1.16
N ASP A 149 -5.30 11.44 1.35
CA ASP A 149 -6.30 11.97 2.27
C ASP A 149 -5.96 11.83 3.78
N ALA A 150 -6.94 12.06 4.63
CA ALA A 150 -6.77 12.02 6.07
C ALA A 150 -6.87 10.58 6.61
N GLN A 151 -6.29 10.36 7.79
CA GLN A 151 -6.48 9.12 8.53
C GLN A 151 -7.95 8.91 8.91
N THR A 152 -8.34 7.65 9.06
CA THR A 152 -9.69 7.23 9.47
C THR A 152 -9.61 6.01 10.40
N THR A 153 -10.72 5.32 10.63
CA THR A 153 -10.76 4.05 11.37
C THR A 153 -11.59 3.02 10.62
N ILE A 154 -11.32 1.75 10.85
CA ILE A 154 -12.14 0.66 10.28
C ILE A 154 -13.61 0.82 10.64
N GLY A 155 -13.92 1.20 11.90
CA GLY A 155 -15.30 1.40 12.35
C GLY A 155 -16.01 2.56 11.65
N TYR A 156 -15.31 3.66 11.40
CA TYR A 156 -15.85 4.78 10.64
C TYR A 156 -16.18 4.35 9.21
N GLU A 157 -15.24 3.71 8.52
CA GLU A 157 -15.42 3.30 7.12
C GLU A 157 -16.52 2.23 6.94
N LYS A 158 -16.63 1.27 7.86
CA LYS A 158 -17.75 0.29 7.86
C LYS A 158 -19.12 0.97 7.92
N LYS A 159 -19.19 2.17 8.52
CA LYS A 159 -20.45 2.88 8.74
C LYS A 159 -20.74 3.91 7.66
N TYR A 160 -19.71 4.63 7.19
CA TYR A 160 -19.88 5.84 6.41
C TYR A 160 -19.15 5.86 5.07
N ASN A 161 -18.32 4.85 4.74
CA ASN A 161 -17.62 4.80 3.47
C ASN A 161 -18.61 4.86 2.29
N SER A 162 -18.38 5.78 1.34
CA SER A 162 -19.36 6.07 0.29
C SER A 162 -19.82 4.83 -0.49
N PRO A 163 -18.95 3.93 -0.98
CA PRO A 163 -19.41 2.73 -1.68
C PRO A 163 -20.02 1.65 -0.78
N PHE A 164 -19.64 1.56 0.52
CA PHE A 164 -19.89 0.35 1.32
C PHE A 164 -20.49 0.59 2.70
N GLY A 165 -20.61 1.83 3.13
CA GLY A 165 -21.15 2.16 4.45
C GLY A 165 -22.62 1.79 4.60
N LYS A 166 -23.00 1.31 5.79
CA LYS A 166 -24.37 0.86 6.10
C LYS A 166 -25.43 1.96 6.07
N ASN A 167 -25.01 3.22 5.97
CA ASN A 167 -25.90 4.38 5.97
C ASN A 167 -26.02 5.04 4.59
N ASN A 168 -25.63 4.33 3.53
CA ASN A 168 -25.84 4.72 2.12
C ASN A 168 -27.09 4.05 1.55
#